data_cde9007e0329a1e44c909acbebdb5e40
#
_entry.id   cde9007e0329a1e44c909acbebdb5e40
#
_cell.length_a   1.000
_cell.length_b   1.000
_cell.length_c   1.000
_cell.angle_alpha   90.00
_cell.angle_beta   90.00
_cell.angle_gamma   90.00
#
_symmetry.space_group_name_H-M   'P 1'
#
loop_
_entity.id
_entity.type
_entity.pdbx_description
1 polymer ?
#
loop_
_entity_poly.entity_id
_entity_poly.type
_entity_poly.pdbx_seq_one_letter_code
_entity_poly.pdbx_strand_id
1 'polypeptide(L)'
;MASNNGLLNRWAWRELLHGQIWPVAVALALIITCVFALSALADRIENVLTQQGRNLIAADTVLSTRQPVNTEQIERFKQAGTTVSAQTRFGTMAFSEQNMQLVSVKAVDSLYPLRGDLVLEQNGQAIGGDRRIQPGELWLSERVFSLLDVKPGDTVSIGNLDLNVSGTLAAEPELSFNPFSQMPAVMMHRADVPAAGVVREGSRVRYRYFLTGDEPSLSAAKDSYTLQDGERWVDENTSDRTGDMLDRSRQYLSLTVVLVIVMAAATLTLTCQHYAK
;
A
#
# COMPACT_ATOMS: atom_id res chain seq x y z
N MET A 1 -8.77 26.78 55.63
CA MET A 1 -9.79 26.42 54.59
C MET A 1 -9.42 25.14 53.81
N ALA A 2 -9.10 24.06 54.48
CA ALA A 2 -8.60 22.84 53.79
C ALA A 2 -9.25 21.55 54.30
N SER A 3 -10.48 21.55 54.78
CA SER A 3 -11.07 20.35 55.37
C SER A 3 -12.41 19.91 54.74
N ASN A 4 -12.92 20.59 53.69
CA ASN A 4 -14.24 20.24 53.14
C ASN A 4 -14.18 19.23 51.97
N ASN A 5 -13.04 19.06 51.33
CA ASN A 5 -12.94 18.15 50.15
C ASN A 5 -13.04 16.67 50.56
N GLY A 6 -12.58 16.30 51.74
CA GLY A 6 -12.68 14.92 52.21
C GLY A 6 -14.07 14.48 52.60
N LEU A 7 -14.91 15.39 53.09
CA LEU A 7 -16.31 15.14 53.44
C LEU A 7 -17.16 15.04 52.13
N LEU A 8 -16.95 15.93 51.18
CA LEU A 8 -17.63 15.90 49.88
C LEU A 8 -17.32 14.62 49.10
N ASN A 9 -16.04 14.17 49.09
CA ASN A 9 -15.67 12.90 48.42
C ASN A 9 -16.32 11.69 49.12
N ARG A 10 -16.39 11.66 50.47
CA ARG A 10 -17.04 10.55 51.19
C ARG A 10 -18.56 10.54 50.99
N TRP A 11 -19.19 11.70 50.87
CA TRP A 11 -20.62 11.83 50.56
C TRP A 11 -20.90 11.44 49.12
N ALA A 12 -20.10 11.90 48.18
CA ALA A 12 -20.20 11.51 46.76
C ALA A 12 -20.04 9.98 46.55
N TRP A 13 -19.07 9.35 47.23
CA TRP A 13 -18.88 7.89 47.20
C TRP A 13 -20.07 7.14 47.85
N ARG A 14 -20.68 7.68 48.88
CA ARG A 14 -21.82 7.07 49.55
C ARG A 14 -23.10 7.21 48.75
N GLU A 15 -23.26 8.31 48.03
CA GLU A 15 -24.39 8.55 47.11
C GLU A 15 -24.25 7.68 45.84
N LEU A 16 -23.04 7.51 45.32
CA LEU A 16 -22.70 6.59 44.19
C LEU A 16 -23.00 5.11 44.52
N LEU A 17 -22.89 4.72 45.80
CA LEU A 17 -23.16 3.37 46.27
C LEU A 17 -24.66 3.14 46.63
N HIS A 18 -25.47 4.19 46.69
CA HIS A 18 -26.95 4.03 46.84
C HIS A 18 -27.50 3.50 45.52
N GLY A 19 -28.15 2.34 45.56
CA GLY A 19 -28.53 1.47 44.44
C GLY A 19 -29.30 2.08 43.28
N GLN A 20 -29.59 3.37 43.28
CA GLN A 20 -30.34 4.05 42.23
C GLN A 20 -29.42 4.73 41.20
N ILE A 21 -28.21 5.22 41.58
CA ILE A 21 -27.27 5.91 40.66
C ILE A 21 -26.29 4.95 40.05
N TRP A 22 -26.08 3.78 40.65
CA TRP A 22 -25.16 2.75 40.17
C TRP A 22 -25.38 2.32 38.70
N PRO A 23 -26.61 2.04 38.22
CA PRO A 23 -26.83 1.65 36.83
C PRO A 23 -26.47 2.75 35.85
N VAL A 24 -26.68 4.03 36.21
CA VAL A 24 -26.34 5.19 35.38
C VAL A 24 -24.84 5.35 35.30
N ALA A 25 -24.14 5.22 36.42
CA ALA A 25 -22.65 5.32 36.45
C ALA A 25 -22.00 4.18 35.64
N VAL A 26 -22.50 2.96 35.74
CA VAL A 26 -22.03 1.81 34.96
C VAL A 26 -22.32 2.01 33.47
N ALA A 27 -23.52 2.48 33.10
CA ALA A 27 -23.87 2.75 31.71
C ALA A 27 -22.91 3.83 31.11
N LEU A 28 -22.67 4.91 31.87
CA LEU A 28 -21.77 5.98 31.42
C LEU A 28 -20.34 5.51 31.29
N ALA A 29 -19.83 4.70 32.21
CA ALA A 29 -18.51 4.09 32.15
C ALA A 29 -18.36 3.15 30.95
N LEU A 30 -19.39 2.33 30.65
CA LEU A 30 -19.43 1.45 29.48
C LEU A 30 -19.42 2.25 28.18
N ILE A 31 -20.17 3.34 28.09
CA ILE A 31 -20.19 4.19 26.89
C ILE A 31 -18.82 4.83 26.65
N ILE A 32 -18.22 5.39 27.69
CA ILE A 32 -16.88 5.99 27.59
C ILE A 32 -15.85 4.94 27.16
N THR A 33 -15.90 3.76 27.77
CA THR A 33 -15.00 2.64 27.43
C THR A 33 -15.20 2.19 25.99
N CYS A 34 -16.44 2.11 25.52
CA CYS A 34 -16.75 1.72 24.15
C CYS A 34 -16.23 2.73 23.12
N VAL A 35 -16.43 4.04 23.37
CA VAL A 35 -15.91 5.11 22.51
C VAL A 35 -14.40 5.10 22.47
N PHE A 36 -13.74 4.92 23.64
CA PHE A 36 -12.28 4.86 23.72
C PHE A 36 -11.71 3.62 23.00
N ALA A 37 -12.37 2.46 23.18
CA ALA A 37 -11.97 1.22 22.51
C ALA A 37 -12.12 1.33 20.98
N LEU A 38 -13.22 1.91 20.51
CA LEU A 38 -13.43 2.14 19.06
C LEU A 38 -12.40 3.12 18.47
N SER A 39 -12.10 4.22 19.16
CA SER A 39 -11.06 5.17 18.71
C SER A 39 -9.68 4.51 18.67
N ALA A 40 -9.30 3.78 19.72
CA ALA A 40 -8.01 3.09 19.77
C ALA A 40 -7.90 1.98 18.69
N LEU A 41 -9.02 1.31 18.38
CA LEU A 41 -9.05 0.33 17.30
C LEU A 41 -8.92 1.00 15.93
N ALA A 42 -9.60 2.13 15.71
CA ALA A 42 -9.51 2.89 14.47
C ALA A 42 -8.07 3.37 14.22
N ASP A 43 -7.41 3.97 15.22
CA ASP A 43 -6.01 4.41 15.12
C ASP A 43 -5.05 3.24 14.84
N ARG A 44 -5.31 2.09 15.44
CA ARG A 44 -4.46 0.91 15.23
C ARG A 44 -4.63 0.32 13.83
N ILE A 45 -5.86 0.28 13.32
CA ILE A 45 -6.15 -0.15 11.93
C ILE A 45 -5.50 0.82 10.95
N GLU A 46 -5.59 2.12 11.18
CA GLU A 46 -4.97 3.14 10.33
C GLU A 46 -3.46 2.96 10.24
N ASN A 47 -2.77 2.81 11.38
CA ASN A 47 -1.33 2.59 11.40
C ASN A 47 -0.89 1.31 10.68
N VAL A 48 -1.65 0.21 10.83
CA VAL A 48 -1.35 -1.05 10.12
C VAL A 48 -1.59 -0.90 8.62
N LEU A 49 -2.67 -0.26 8.21
CA LEU A 49 -3.00 -0.06 6.80
C LEU A 49 -1.99 0.88 6.12
N THR A 50 -1.54 1.93 6.80
CA THR A 50 -0.52 2.86 6.30
C THR A 50 0.82 2.14 6.09
N GLN A 51 1.28 1.33 7.06
CA GLN A 51 2.51 0.55 6.89
C GLN A 51 2.40 -0.49 5.77
N GLN A 52 1.27 -1.19 5.68
CA GLN A 52 1.05 -2.14 4.59
C GLN A 52 0.89 -1.43 3.24
N GLY A 53 0.27 -0.25 3.22
CA GLY A 53 0.13 0.57 2.02
C GLY A 53 1.46 0.93 1.36
N ARG A 54 2.45 1.36 2.14
CA ARG A 54 3.83 1.66 1.65
C ARG A 54 4.51 0.44 1.06
N ASN A 55 4.36 -0.71 1.70
CA ASN A 55 4.91 -1.96 1.17
C ASN A 55 4.21 -2.38 -0.14
N LEU A 56 2.89 -2.11 -0.26
CA LEU A 56 2.13 -2.43 -1.47
C LEU A 56 2.50 -1.57 -2.68
N ILE A 57 2.99 -0.35 -2.48
CA ILE A 57 3.43 0.51 -3.59
C ILE A 57 4.94 0.43 -3.87
N ALA A 58 5.67 -0.40 -3.14
CA ALA A 58 7.12 -0.61 -3.24
C ALA A 58 8.00 0.62 -2.92
N ALA A 59 7.41 1.72 -2.41
CA ALA A 59 8.08 2.97 -2.08
C ALA A 59 7.23 3.85 -1.15
N ASP A 60 7.71 5.05 -0.80
CA ASP A 60 6.91 6.03 -0.07
C ASP A 60 6.04 6.87 -1.02
N THR A 61 6.52 7.16 -2.23
CA THR A 61 5.75 7.79 -3.30
C THR A 61 6.21 7.29 -4.66
N VAL A 62 5.33 7.31 -5.66
CA VAL A 62 5.61 6.84 -7.02
C VAL A 62 5.12 7.86 -8.04
N LEU A 63 6.03 8.33 -8.89
CA LEU A 63 5.66 9.11 -10.07
C LEU A 63 5.32 8.16 -11.22
N SER A 64 4.11 8.21 -11.71
CA SER A 64 3.65 7.42 -12.86
C SER A 64 3.52 8.32 -14.09
N THR A 65 4.29 8.03 -15.15
CA THR A 65 4.36 8.81 -16.38
C THR A 65 4.15 7.95 -17.61
N ARG A 66 3.84 8.57 -18.74
CA ARG A 66 3.75 7.91 -20.07
C ARG A 66 5.01 8.07 -20.88
N GLN A 67 5.85 9.02 -20.52
CA GLN A 67 7.13 9.28 -21.16
C GLN A 67 8.26 9.11 -20.16
N PRO A 68 9.47 8.77 -20.61
CA PRO A 68 10.60 8.67 -19.70
C PRO A 68 10.95 10.05 -19.15
N VAL A 69 11.16 10.12 -17.84
CA VAL A 69 11.62 11.33 -17.16
C VAL A 69 13.09 11.54 -17.53
N ASN A 70 13.47 12.79 -17.78
CA ASN A 70 14.84 13.17 -18.10
C ASN A 70 15.81 12.80 -16.96
N THR A 71 17.00 12.37 -17.31
CA THR A 71 18.06 12.03 -16.36
C THR A 71 18.38 13.17 -15.40
N GLU A 72 18.37 14.42 -15.88
CA GLU A 72 18.57 15.61 -15.05
C GLU A 72 17.51 15.72 -13.94
N GLN A 73 16.27 15.41 -14.24
CA GLN A 73 15.19 15.42 -13.24
C GLN A 73 15.34 14.30 -12.20
N ILE A 74 15.80 13.12 -12.64
CA ILE A 74 16.10 12.01 -11.72
C ILE A 74 17.23 12.41 -10.75
N GLU A 75 18.25 13.11 -11.24
CA GLU A 75 19.31 13.62 -10.38
C GLU A 75 18.81 14.71 -9.41
N ARG A 76 17.85 15.57 -9.83
CA ARG A 76 17.21 16.52 -8.92
C ARG A 76 16.46 15.81 -7.79
N PHE A 77 15.77 14.71 -8.09
CA PHE A 77 15.10 13.91 -7.04
C PHE A 77 16.13 13.36 -6.04
N LYS A 78 17.25 12.84 -6.51
CA LYS A 78 18.33 12.35 -5.64
C LYS A 78 18.97 13.48 -4.82
N GLN A 79 19.17 14.68 -5.42
CA GLN A 79 19.69 15.86 -4.72
C GLN A 79 18.74 16.37 -3.63
N ALA A 80 17.43 16.17 -3.80
CA ALA A 80 16.43 16.43 -2.76
C ALA A 80 16.52 15.48 -1.56
N GLY A 81 17.44 14.48 -1.60
CA GLY A 81 17.64 13.51 -0.51
C GLY A 81 16.80 12.23 -0.67
N THR A 82 16.20 11.99 -1.84
CA THR A 82 15.43 10.78 -2.07
C THR A 82 16.24 9.69 -2.75
N THR A 83 15.98 8.43 -2.40
CA THR A 83 16.44 7.26 -3.18
C THR A 83 15.43 7.00 -4.28
N VAL A 84 15.90 6.83 -5.51
CA VAL A 84 15.06 6.66 -6.69
C VAL A 84 15.32 5.32 -7.35
N SER A 85 14.27 4.57 -7.63
CA SER A 85 14.29 3.36 -8.45
C SER A 85 13.31 3.52 -9.62
N ALA A 86 13.64 2.94 -10.77
CA ALA A 86 12.86 3.12 -11.98
C ALA A 86 12.32 1.79 -12.51
N GLN A 87 11.07 1.80 -12.93
CA GLN A 87 10.40 0.68 -13.58
C GLN A 87 9.86 1.12 -14.94
N THR A 88 9.98 0.25 -15.92
CA THR A 88 9.31 0.37 -17.23
C THR A 88 8.30 -0.77 -17.36
N ARG A 89 7.04 -0.45 -17.60
CA ARG A 89 5.97 -1.44 -17.73
C ARG A 89 5.34 -1.39 -19.12
N PHE A 90 5.25 -2.55 -19.76
CA PHE A 90 4.65 -2.69 -21.11
C PHE A 90 4.07 -4.09 -21.29
N GLY A 91 3.16 -4.22 -22.26
CA GLY A 91 2.61 -5.52 -22.70
C GLY A 91 3.35 -6.01 -23.94
N THR A 92 3.74 -7.29 -23.97
CA THR A 92 4.34 -7.94 -25.13
C THR A 92 4.08 -9.43 -25.13
N MET A 93 4.45 -10.11 -26.23
CA MET A 93 4.44 -11.56 -26.29
C MET A 93 5.75 -12.13 -25.73
N ALA A 94 5.61 -13.14 -24.89
CA ALA A 94 6.72 -13.99 -24.43
C ALA A 94 6.64 -15.31 -25.23
N PHE A 95 7.78 -15.80 -25.66
CA PHE A 95 7.90 -17.01 -26.46
C PHE A 95 8.78 -18.02 -25.73
N SER A 96 8.28 -19.25 -25.61
CA SER A 96 9.10 -20.42 -25.31
C SER A 96 9.30 -21.25 -26.59
N GLU A 97 10.01 -22.36 -26.50
CA GLU A 97 10.19 -23.25 -27.66
C GLU A 97 8.88 -23.77 -28.25
N GLN A 98 7.84 -23.93 -27.46
CA GLN A 98 6.58 -24.57 -27.83
C GLN A 98 5.37 -23.65 -27.76
N ASN A 99 5.40 -22.64 -26.90
CA ASN A 99 4.24 -21.82 -26.58
C ASN A 99 4.55 -20.31 -26.66
N MET A 100 3.48 -19.53 -26.81
CA MET A 100 3.55 -18.08 -26.71
C MET A 100 2.43 -17.54 -25.84
N GLN A 101 2.71 -16.48 -25.09
CA GLN A 101 1.76 -15.88 -24.18
C GLN A 101 1.89 -14.36 -24.15
N LEU A 102 0.75 -13.67 -24.18
CA LEU A 102 0.72 -12.23 -23.92
C LEU A 102 0.96 -11.97 -22.44
N VAL A 103 2.00 -11.20 -22.12
CA VAL A 103 2.44 -10.92 -20.76
C VAL A 103 2.57 -9.42 -20.50
N SER A 104 2.42 -9.04 -19.23
CA SER A 104 2.74 -7.72 -18.75
C SER A 104 4.16 -7.73 -18.18
N VAL A 105 5.10 -7.12 -18.88
CA VAL A 105 6.49 -7.03 -18.44
C VAL A 105 6.67 -5.87 -17.47
N LYS A 106 7.32 -6.17 -16.34
CA LYS A 106 7.83 -5.20 -15.36
C LYS A 106 9.35 -5.22 -15.43
N ALA A 107 9.91 -4.24 -16.10
CA ALA A 107 11.36 -4.08 -16.18
C ALA A 107 11.82 -3.13 -15.08
N VAL A 108 12.56 -3.63 -14.09
CA VAL A 108 12.98 -2.91 -12.90
C VAL A 108 14.51 -2.74 -12.84
N ASP A 109 14.97 -1.74 -12.12
CA ASP A 109 16.38 -1.58 -11.83
C ASP A 109 16.84 -2.40 -10.61
N SER A 110 18.13 -2.36 -10.33
CA SER A 110 18.73 -3.13 -9.23
C SER A 110 18.35 -2.63 -7.83
N LEU A 111 17.72 -1.46 -7.69
CA LEU A 111 17.30 -0.90 -6.42
C LEU A 111 15.86 -1.30 -6.06
N TYR A 112 15.09 -1.77 -7.04
CA TYR A 112 13.70 -2.18 -6.81
C TYR A 112 13.61 -3.48 -5.99
N PRO A 113 12.69 -3.60 -5.03
CA PRO A 113 11.81 -2.55 -4.49
C PRO A 113 12.52 -1.71 -3.43
N LEU A 114 12.10 -0.45 -3.26
CA LEU A 114 12.62 0.42 -2.21
C LEU A 114 11.97 0.13 -0.85
N ARG A 115 10.74 -0.41 -0.86
CA ARG A 115 9.99 -0.87 0.31
C ARG A 115 9.36 -2.24 0.01
N GLY A 116 9.25 -3.07 1.05
CA GLY A 116 8.76 -4.43 0.92
C GLY A 116 9.81 -5.40 0.36
N ASP A 117 9.42 -6.65 0.20
CA ASP A 117 10.32 -7.73 -0.19
C ASP A 117 9.90 -8.36 -1.51
N LEU A 118 10.90 -8.77 -2.32
CA LEU A 118 10.71 -9.66 -3.44
C LEU A 118 10.97 -11.10 -2.96
N VAL A 119 10.05 -12.00 -3.29
CA VAL A 119 10.22 -13.41 -3.00
C VAL A 119 10.24 -14.18 -4.31
N LEU A 120 11.40 -14.71 -4.64
CA LEU A 120 11.60 -15.65 -5.73
C LEU A 120 11.49 -17.07 -5.19
N GLU A 121 10.70 -17.90 -5.82
CA GLU A 121 10.64 -19.34 -5.53
C GLU A 121 11.39 -20.11 -6.62
N GLN A 122 12.31 -20.98 -6.20
CA GLN A 122 13.06 -21.86 -7.08
C GLN A 122 13.07 -23.28 -6.47
N ASN A 123 12.60 -24.24 -7.25
CA ASN A 123 12.52 -25.64 -6.81
C ASN A 123 11.72 -25.85 -5.52
N GLY A 124 10.64 -25.09 -5.30
CA GLY A 124 9.81 -25.19 -4.09
C GLY A 124 10.44 -24.56 -2.85
N GLN A 125 11.55 -23.84 -2.98
CA GLN A 125 12.17 -23.07 -1.91
C GLN A 125 12.06 -21.58 -2.20
N ALA A 126 11.49 -20.85 -1.25
CA ALA A 126 11.43 -19.40 -1.31
C ALA A 126 12.79 -18.79 -1.03
N ILE A 127 13.32 -18.05 -1.98
CA ILE A 127 14.53 -17.24 -1.87
C ILE A 127 14.07 -15.80 -1.69
N GLY A 128 13.97 -15.37 -0.42
CA GLY A 128 13.51 -14.02 -0.07
C GLY A 128 14.65 -13.07 0.28
N GLY A 129 14.27 -11.83 0.54
CA GLY A 129 15.15 -10.79 1.08
C GLY A 129 15.89 -9.99 0.02
N ASP A 130 17.20 -10.03 0.06
CA ASP A 130 18.04 -9.12 -0.74
C ASP A 130 18.26 -9.50 -2.20
N ARG A 131 17.65 -10.61 -2.68
CA ARG A 131 17.82 -10.98 -4.08
C ARG A 131 17.14 -9.96 -5.00
N ARG A 132 17.94 -9.40 -5.89
CA ARG A 132 17.52 -8.47 -6.95
C ARG A 132 17.70 -9.14 -8.30
N ILE A 133 16.80 -8.82 -9.23
CA ILE A 133 16.89 -9.33 -10.60
C ILE A 133 18.15 -8.79 -11.27
N GLN A 134 18.86 -9.66 -12.00
CA GLN A 134 20.08 -9.32 -12.72
C GLN A 134 19.79 -9.19 -14.23
N PRO A 135 20.61 -8.45 -14.99
CA PRO A 135 20.54 -8.46 -16.44
C PRO A 135 20.64 -9.89 -17.01
N GLY A 136 19.77 -10.20 -17.99
CA GLY A 136 19.69 -11.53 -18.61
C GLY A 136 18.78 -12.51 -17.86
N GLU A 137 18.25 -12.15 -16.68
CA GLU A 137 17.30 -12.97 -15.92
C GLU A 137 15.85 -12.59 -16.22
N LEU A 138 14.96 -13.60 -16.14
CA LEU A 138 13.53 -13.45 -16.22
C LEU A 138 12.86 -14.18 -15.04
N TRP A 139 12.01 -13.47 -14.29
CA TRP A 139 11.22 -14.05 -13.23
C TRP A 139 9.76 -14.09 -13.68
N LEU A 140 9.15 -15.25 -13.61
CA LEU A 140 7.81 -15.49 -14.13
C LEU A 140 6.81 -15.65 -12.98
N SER A 141 5.59 -15.16 -13.15
CA SER A 141 4.50 -15.57 -12.25
C SER A 141 4.18 -17.05 -12.48
N GLU A 142 3.67 -17.75 -11.46
CA GLU A 142 3.30 -19.17 -11.50
C GLU A 142 2.40 -19.49 -12.71
N ARG A 143 1.49 -18.57 -13.01
CA ARG A 143 0.59 -18.71 -14.18
C ARG A 143 1.35 -18.71 -15.51
N VAL A 144 2.43 -17.93 -15.64
CA VAL A 144 3.24 -17.89 -16.88
C VAL A 144 4.01 -19.19 -17.06
N PHE A 145 4.54 -19.76 -15.98
CA PHE A 145 5.19 -21.06 -16.03
C PHE A 145 4.29 -22.12 -16.65
N SER A 146 3.04 -22.21 -16.19
CA SER A 146 2.06 -23.17 -16.70
C SER A 146 1.65 -22.88 -18.14
N LEU A 147 1.54 -21.61 -18.54
CA LEU A 147 1.10 -21.22 -19.88
C LEU A 147 2.20 -21.38 -20.95
N LEU A 148 3.45 -21.17 -20.60
CA LEU A 148 4.60 -21.32 -21.49
C LEU A 148 5.21 -22.73 -21.46
N ASP A 149 4.80 -23.56 -20.50
CA ASP A 149 5.34 -24.91 -20.25
C ASP A 149 6.86 -24.92 -20.11
N VAL A 150 7.36 -24.02 -19.25
CA VAL A 150 8.81 -23.82 -19.01
C VAL A 150 9.17 -24.17 -17.58
N LYS A 151 10.48 -24.38 -17.34
CA LYS A 151 11.05 -24.68 -16.02
C LYS A 151 12.14 -23.67 -15.69
N PRO A 152 12.53 -23.53 -14.39
CA PRO A 152 13.71 -22.77 -14.05
C PRO A 152 14.95 -23.29 -14.79
N GLY A 153 15.68 -22.37 -15.43
CA GLY A 153 16.83 -22.68 -16.29
C GLY A 153 16.52 -22.67 -17.78
N ASP A 154 15.25 -22.72 -18.18
CA ASP A 154 14.86 -22.61 -19.59
C ASP A 154 15.02 -21.16 -20.09
N THR A 155 15.00 -21.01 -21.41
CA THR A 155 15.09 -19.71 -22.08
C THR A 155 13.71 -19.27 -22.57
N VAL A 156 13.38 -18.00 -22.33
CA VAL A 156 12.17 -17.36 -22.83
C VAL A 156 12.55 -16.08 -23.56
N SER A 157 12.04 -15.92 -24.77
CA SER A 157 12.31 -14.74 -25.61
C SER A 157 11.26 -13.64 -25.32
N ILE A 158 11.76 -12.44 -25.05
CA ILE A 158 10.96 -11.21 -24.94
C ILE A 158 11.39 -10.26 -26.05
N GLY A 159 10.56 -10.12 -27.08
CA GLY A 159 10.94 -9.41 -28.29
C GLY A 159 12.12 -10.06 -29.00
N ASN A 160 13.24 -9.36 -29.11
CA ASN A 160 14.47 -9.85 -29.77
C ASN A 160 15.52 -10.40 -28.78
N LEU A 161 15.19 -10.52 -27.49
CA LEU A 161 16.13 -10.91 -26.46
C LEU A 161 15.70 -12.22 -25.79
N ASP A 162 16.64 -13.14 -25.69
CA ASP A 162 16.51 -14.39 -24.98
C ASP A 162 16.98 -14.21 -23.54
N LEU A 163 16.11 -14.56 -22.59
CA LEU A 163 16.32 -14.40 -21.15
C LEU A 163 16.23 -15.74 -20.46
N ASN A 164 17.07 -15.93 -19.44
CA ASN A 164 17.06 -17.14 -18.62
C ASN A 164 16.02 -17.05 -17.52
N VAL A 165 15.16 -18.06 -17.42
CA VAL A 165 14.14 -18.18 -16.38
C VAL A 165 14.79 -18.59 -15.07
N SER A 166 14.90 -17.64 -14.12
CA SER A 166 15.54 -17.90 -12.81
C SER A 166 14.59 -18.53 -11.79
N GLY A 167 13.28 -18.31 -11.88
CA GLY A 167 12.33 -18.88 -10.95
C GLY A 167 10.96 -18.19 -10.98
N THR A 168 10.11 -18.61 -10.05
CA THR A 168 8.75 -18.09 -9.90
C THR A 168 8.74 -16.87 -8.99
N LEU A 169 8.10 -15.79 -9.42
CA LEU A 169 7.83 -14.64 -8.59
C LEU A 169 6.66 -14.96 -7.64
N ALA A 170 7.00 -15.34 -6.41
CA ALA A 170 6.02 -15.76 -5.41
C ALA A 170 5.35 -14.56 -4.70
N ALA A 171 6.12 -13.49 -4.44
CA ALA A 171 5.58 -12.26 -3.88
C ALA A 171 6.35 -11.03 -4.41
N GLU A 172 5.60 -9.97 -4.65
CA GLU A 172 6.12 -8.64 -4.97
C GLU A 172 5.26 -7.57 -4.27
N PRO A 173 5.83 -6.43 -3.89
CA PRO A 173 5.09 -5.36 -3.20
C PRO A 173 3.92 -4.81 -4.03
N GLU A 174 4.09 -4.71 -5.33
CA GLU A 174 3.09 -4.19 -6.26
C GLU A 174 2.07 -5.24 -6.76
N LEU A 175 1.81 -6.28 -6.02
CA LEU A 175 0.69 -7.16 -6.33
C LEU A 175 -0.59 -6.34 -6.34
N SER A 176 -0.89 -5.75 -7.48
CA SER A 176 -2.21 -5.22 -7.76
C SER A 176 -3.19 -6.36 -7.55
N PHE A 177 -3.97 -6.29 -6.50
CA PHE A 177 -5.11 -7.14 -6.22
C PHE A 177 -6.17 -6.92 -7.32
N ASN A 178 -5.79 -7.23 -8.54
CA ASN A 178 -6.71 -7.30 -9.65
C ASN A 178 -6.83 -8.76 -10.09
N PRO A 179 -7.73 -9.53 -9.46
CA PRO A 179 -7.97 -10.94 -9.84
C PRO A 179 -8.42 -11.08 -11.29
N PHE A 180 -8.80 -9.98 -11.93
CA PHE A 180 -9.20 -9.89 -13.33
C PHE A 180 -8.09 -9.39 -14.27
N SER A 181 -6.84 -9.26 -13.80
CA SER A 181 -5.72 -8.96 -14.69
C SER A 181 -5.54 -10.12 -15.68
N GLN A 182 -5.98 -9.90 -16.90
CA GLN A 182 -5.94 -10.93 -17.95
C GLN A 182 -4.50 -11.22 -18.43
N MET A 183 -3.59 -10.28 -18.23
CA MET A 183 -2.17 -10.43 -18.61
C MET A 183 -1.34 -10.83 -17.39
N PRO A 184 -0.80 -12.04 -17.37
CA PRO A 184 0.10 -12.47 -16.32
C PRO A 184 1.40 -11.66 -16.34
N ALA A 185 1.97 -11.41 -15.14
CA ALA A 185 3.15 -10.58 -15.00
C ALA A 185 4.44 -11.38 -15.13
N VAL A 186 5.42 -10.76 -15.76
CA VAL A 186 6.82 -11.20 -15.78
C VAL A 186 7.73 -10.05 -15.37
N MET A 187 8.85 -10.35 -14.72
CA MET A 187 9.81 -9.35 -14.28
C MET A 187 11.16 -9.59 -14.98
N MET A 188 11.76 -8.51 -15.49
CA MET A 188 13.07 -8.51 -16.11
C MET A 188 13.90 -7.33 -15.63
N HIS A 189 15.21 -7.34 -15.89
CA HIS A 189 16.04 -6.20 -15.56
C HIS A 189 15.87 -5.07 -16.59
N ARG A 190 15.85 -3.81 -16.11
CA ARG A 190 15.59 -2.64 -16.96
C ARG A 190 16.68 -2.42 -18.04
N ALA A 191 17.92 -2.80 -17.76
CA ALA A 191 19.02 -2.71 -18.72
C ALA A 191 18.78 -3.53 -20.00
N ASP A 192 17.93 -4.57 -19.93
CA ASP A 192 17.64 -5.47 -21.04
C ASP A 192 16.55 -4.94 -21.99
N VAL A 193 15.79 -3.92 -21.58
CA VAL A 193 14.67 -3.36 -22.36
C VAL A 193 15.11 -2.85 -23.75
N PRO A 194 16.21 -2.11 -23.89
CA PRO A 194 16.68 -1.68 -25.22
C PRO A 194 17.01 -2.85 -26.14
N ALA A 195 17.67 -3.90 -25.64
CA ALA A 195 18.04 -5.08 -26.41
C ALA A 195 16.80 -5.89 -26.85
N ALA A 196 15.79 -5.95 -26.03
CA ALA A 196 14.51 -6.61 -26.37
C ALA A 196 13.79 -5.95 -27.56
N GLY A 197 14.02 -4.66 -27.84
CA GLY A 197 13.48 -3.94 -28.99
C GLY A 197 11.95 -3.79 -29.01
N VAL A 198 11.30 -4.01 -27.88
CA VAL A 198 9.82 -4.01 -27.77
C VAL A 198 9.22 -2.64 -27.46
N VAL A 199 10.02 -1.75 -26.90
CA VAL A 199 9.61 -0.36 -26.60
C VAL A 199 9.97 0.51 -27.79
N ARG A 200 8.95 0.90 -28.57
CA ARG A 200 9.06 1.74 -29.75
C ARG A 200 8.17 2.96 -29.64
N GLU A 201 8.38 3.94 -30.47
CA GLU A 201 7.51 5.11 -30.56
C GLU A 201 6.05 4.68 -30.84
N GLY A 202 5.11 5.14 -30.01
CA GLY A 202 3.68 4.71 -30.06
C GLY A 202 3.35 3.47 -29.22
N SER A 203 4.32 2.78 -28.61
CA SER A 203 4.04 1.68 -27.70
C SER A 203 3.33 2.18 -26.44
N ARG A 204 2.40 1.36 -25.92
CA ARG A 204 1.76 1.64 -24.62
C ARG A 204 2.71 1.27 -23.49
N VAL A 205 3.62 2.20 -23.17
CA VAL A 205 4.59 2.06 -22.10
C VAL A 205 4.17 2.94 -20.93
N ARG A 206 4.39 2.46 -19.72
CA ARG A 206 4.26 3.24 -18.50
C ARG A 206 5.57 3.21 -17.75
N TYR A 207 6.07 4.39 -17.42
CA TYR A 207 7.26 4.57 -16.60
C TYR A 207 6.81 4.90 -15.18
N ARG A 208 7.47 4.29 -14.21
CA ARG A 208 7.23 4.52 -12.79
C ARG A 208 8.54 4.75 -12.09
N TYR A 209 8.59 5.83 -11.34
CA TYR A 209 9.75 6.20 -10.55
C TYR A 209 9.34 6.16 -9.09
N PHE A 210 9.96 5.24 -8.38
CA PHE A 210 9.74 4.96 -6.97
C PHE A 210 10.69 5.83 -6.17
N LEU A 211 10.17 6.59 -5.22
CA LEU A 211 10.95 7.48 -4.37
C LEU A 211 10.75 7.09 -2.91
N THR A 212 11.85 7.05 -2.17
CA THR A 212 11.88 6.83 -0.72
C THR A 212 12.78 7.86 -0.07
N GLY A 213 12.33 8.44 1.04
CA GLY A 213 13.04 9.46 1.79
C GLY A 213 12.21 10.02 2.91
N ASP A 214 12.73 11.02 3.59
CA ASP A 214 11.99 11.75 4.62
C ASP A 214 10.92 12.64 3.99
N GLU A 215 9.87 12.94 4.74
CA GLU A 215 8.74 13.76 4.27
C GLU A 215 9.17 15.10 3.64
N PRO A 216 10.11 15.86 4.22
CA PRO A 216 10.62 17.09 3.58
C PRO A 216 11.30 16.83 2.24
N SER A 217 12.07 15.75 2.10
CA SER A 217 12.75 15.35 0.88
C SER A 217 11.77 14.94 -0.21
N LEU A 218 10.73 14.19 0.17
CA LEU A 218 9.65 13.80 -0.76
C LEU A 218 8.85 15.00 -1.24
N SER A 219 8.52 15.95 -0.35
CA SER A 219 7.85 17.20 -0.73
C SER A 219 8.73 18.03 -1.67
N ALA A 220 10.01 18.20 -1.38
CA ALA A 220 10.95 18.90 -2.25
C ALA A 220 11.09 18.24 -3.63
N ALA A 221 11.12 16.90 -3.67
CA ALA A 221 11.14 16.15 -4.93
C ALA A 221 9.85 16.38 -5.74
N LYS A 222 8.68 16.35 -5.11
CA LYS A 222 7.39 16.61 -5.76
C LYS A 222 7.31 18.04 -6.30
N ASP A 223 7.73 19.03 -5.53
CA ASP A 223 7.71 20.45 -5.90
C ASP A 223 8.69 20.75 -7.05
N SER A 224 9.75 19.96 -7.19
CA SER A 224 10.73 20.07 -8.28
C SER A 224 10.20 19.59 -9.64
N TYR A 225 9.04 18.95 -9.68
CA TYR A 225 8.48 18.33 -10.88
C TYR A 225 7.06 18.83 -11.17
N THR A 226 6.86 19.42 -12.33
CA THR A 226 5.54 19.84 -12.81
C THR A 226 4.91 18.68 -13.58
N LEU A 227 3.80 18.15 -13.08
CA LEU A 227 3.05 17.07 -13.72
C LEU A 227 2.53 17.51 -15.09
N GLN A 228 2.66 16.64 -16.08
CA GLN A 228 2.08 16.77 -17.40
C GLN A 228 0.77 15.97 -17.51
N ASP A 229 0.04 16.15 -18.61
CA ASP A 229 -1.21 15.43 -18.85
C ASP A 229 -1.05 13.91 -18.81
N GLY A 230 -1.78 13.28 -17.90
CA GLY A 230 -1.76 11.84 -17.70
C GLY A 230 -0.63 11.33 -16.81
N GLU A 231 0.13 12.21 -16.19
CA GLU A 231 1.07 11.91 -15.13
C GLU A 231 0.44 12.10 -13.76
N ARG A 232 0.89 11.34 -12.80
CA ARG A 232 0.38 11.44 -11.42
C ARG A 232 1.39 10.94 -10.40
N TRP A 233 1.37 11.57 -9.25
CA TRP A 233 1.94 11.00 -8.04
C TRP A 233 0.98 9.97 -7.46
N VAL A 234 1.51 8.84 -7.04
CA VAL A 234 0.78 7.78 -6.35
C VAL A 234 1.43 7.61 -4.99
N ASP A 235 0.73 8.01 -3.97
CA ASP A 235 1.08 7.83 -2.57
C ASP A 235 0.25 6.71 -1.95
N GLU A 236 0.56 6.34 -0.72
CA GLU A 236 -0.25 5.38 0.05
C GLU A 236 -1.74 5.77 0.14
N ASN A 237 -2.02 7.08 0.17
CA ASN A 237 -3.37 7.65 0.24
C ASN A 237 -4.04 7.80 -1.13
N THR A 238 -3.29 7.73 -2.22
CA THR A 238 -3.77 8.01 -3.59
C THR A 238 -3.97 6.71 -4.41
N SER A 239 -3.77 5.54 -3.82
CA SER A 239 -4.15 4.31 -4.51
C SER A 239 -5.68 4.27 -4.63
N ASP A 240 -6.17 4.76 -5.78
CA ASP A 240 -7.52 5.21 -6.15
C ASP A 240 -8.71 4.34 -5.70
N ARG A 241 -8.48 3.13 -5.23
CA ARG A 241 -9.55 2.25 -4.72
C ARG A 241 -9.45 1.97 -3.23
N THR A 242 -8.23 1.93 -2.71
CA THR A 242 -8.02 1.66 -1.27
C THR A 242 -8.23 2.93 -0.46
N GLY A 243 -7.81 4.09 -0.98
CA GLY A 243 -8.08 5.40 -0.39
C GLY A 243 -9.58 5.70 -0.28
N ASP A 244 -10.32 5.55 -1.37
CA ASP A 244 -11.78 5.74 -1.39
C ASP A 244 -12.52 4.77 -0.42
N MET A 245 -12.06 3.53 -0.31
CA MET A 245 -12.64 2.58 0.65
C MET A 245 -12.30 2.95 2.10
N LEU A 246 -11.08 3.41 2.36
CA LEU A 246 -10.65 3.86 3.68
C LEU A 246 -11.39 5.13 4.12
N ASP A 247 -11.54 6.11 3.23
CA ASP A 247 -12.27 7.35 3.52
C ASP A 247 -13.75 7.08 3.79
N ARG A 248 -14.37 6.19 3.02
CA ARG A 248 -15.74 5.75 3.30
C ARG A 248 -15.84 5.00 4.63
N SER A 249 -14.89 4.12 4.93
CA SER A 249 -14.84 3.41 6.20
C SER A 249 -14.68 4.37 7.38
N ARG A 250 -13.80 5.38 7.28
CA ARG A 250 -13.65 6.46 8.26
C ARG A 250 -14.95 7.24 8.45
N GLN A 251 -15.64 7.56 7.38
CA GLN A 251 -16.91 8.27 7.42
C GLN A 251 -17.99 7.44 8.13
N TYR A 252 -18.06 6.13 7.89
CA TYR A 252 -18.98 5.24 8.58
C TYR A 252 -18.64 5.09 10.07
N LEU A 253 -17.36 4.94 10.42
CA LEU A 253 -16.91 4.89 11.81
C LEU A 253 -17.23 6.18 12.56
N SER A 254 -16.96 7.34 11.95
CA SER A 254 -17.31 8.65 12.51
C SER A 254 -18.81 8.82 12.74
N LEU A 255 -19.64 8.44 11.76
CA LEU A 255 -21.10 8.45 11.91
C LEU A 255 -21.57 7.52 13.04
N THR A 256 -20.96 6.35 13.18
CA THR A 256 -21.29 5.41 14.26
C THR A 256 -20.97 5.99 15.63
N VAL A 257 -19.81 6.64 15.78
CA VAL A 257 -19.42 7.30 17.03
C VAL A 257 -20.40 8.43 17.38
N VAL A 258 -20.78 9.26 16.41
CA VAL A 258 -21.79 10.33 16.62
C VAL A 258 -23.13 9.75 17.05
N LEU A 259 -23.58 8.65 16.41
CA LEU A 259 -24.84 7.99 16.78
C LEU A 259 -24.79 7.45 18.21
N VAL A 260 -23.68 6.83 18.61
CA VAL A 260 -23.49 6.32 19.98
C VAL A 260 -23.53 7.47 21.00
N ILE A 261 -22.90 8.61 20.71
CA ILE A 261 -22.92 9.79 21.58
C ILE A 261 -24.37 10.33 21.72
N VAL A 262 -25.12 10.42 20.62
CA VAL A 262 -26.52 10.88 20.65
C VAL A 262 -27.40 9.94 21.45
N MET A 263 -27.25 8.62 21.25
CA MET A 263 -27.98 7.61 22.00
C MET A 263 -27.66 7.67 23.52
N ALA A 264 -26.39 7.88 23.85
CA ALA A 264 -25.92 8.06 25.22
C ALA A 264 -26.55 9.31 25.87
N ALA A 265 -26.54 10.44 25.16
CA ALA A 265 -27.15 11.68 25.63
C ALA A 265 -28.69 11.53 25.85
N ALA A 266 -29.37 10.88 24.91
CA ALA A 266 -30.81 10.61 25.03
C ALA A 266 -31.14 9.71 26.25
N THR A 267 -30.35 8.64 26.44
CA THR A 267 -30.51 7.73 27.58
C THR A 267 -30.27 8.46 28.89
N LEU A 268 -29.25 9.29 28.95
CA LEU A 268 -28.93 10.09 30.15
C LEU A 268 -30.06 11.08 30.47
N THR A 269 -30.58 11.77 29.46
CA THR A 269 -31.70 12.71 29.60
C THR A 269 -32.97 12.02 30.11
N LEU A 270 -33.33 10.86 29.54
CA LEU A 270 -34.48 10.08 29.98
C LEU A 270 -34.32 9.59 31.42
N THR A 271 -33.12 9.15 31.78
CA THR A 271 -32.83 8.68 33.13
C THR A 271 -32.92 9.83 34.12
N CYS A 272 -32.37 11.02 33.83
CA CYS A 272 -32.50 12.19 34.67
C CYS A 272 -33.95 12.65 34.83
N GLN A 273 -34.78 12.62 33.78
CA GLN A 273 -36.20 12.93 33.85
C GLN A 273 -36.98 11.93 34.72
N HIS A 274 -36.63 10.67 34.69
CA HIS A 274 -37.23 9.65 35.49
C HIS A 274 -36.95 9.79 37.00
N TYR A 275 -35.73 10.29 37.32
CA TYR A 275 -35.30 10.54 38.70
C TYR A 275 -35.77 11.92 39.26
N ALA A 276 -36.19 12.86 38.39
CA ALA A 276 -36.66 14.17 38.78
C ALA A 276 -38.16 14.21 39.11
N LYS A 277 -38.87 13.11 38.88
CA LYS A 277 -40.28 12.89 39.28
C LYS A 277 -40.38 12.08 40.58
#